data_a67eaa34a8e936a0e2daf85a62ce94e2
#
_entry.id   a67eaa34a8e936a0e2daf85a62ce94e2
#
_cell.length_a   1.000
_cell.length_b   1.000
_cell.length_c   1.000
_cell.angle_alpha   90.00
_cell.angle_beta   90.00
_cell.angle_gamma   90.00
#
_symmetry.space_group_name_H-M   'P 1'
#
loop_
_entity.id
_entity.type
_entity.pdbx_description
1 polymer ?
#
loop_
_entity_poly.entity_id
_entity_poly.type
_entity_poly.pdbx_seq_one_letter_code
_entity_poly.pdbx_strand_id
1 'polypeptide(L)'
;LSINAQNKADMVREGGLPYFIALLRSSNEQAQEHAAVLMQNLSMDATNQVKIAREGGLPPLIALLRSPNEKVRNHAASALQNLSVNAENELVVVQEGALPVLIATMTTNDDFLRDCIMAILRNITLHPENKVKFVREGGMPPLISLIRSLEPRVQEQAAVILRNLSVNVQSKVRIVKEGGLPPLVDLLTSEVDKIKEHVLVCIRNLGANADNEAKIIDARALPPICECLKMPLKSIQQQAAGCIRNLS
;
A
#
# COMPACT_ATOMS: atom_id res chain seq x y z
N LEU A 1 13.19 -6.14 -26.89
CA LEU A 1 14.02 -7.22 -26.34
C LEU A 1 13.63 -7.56 -24.91
N SER A 2 13.40 -6.56 -24.04
CA SER A 2 13.06 -6.77 -22.61
C SER A 2 11.70 -7.45 -22.35
N ILE A 3 10.86 -7.60 -23.36
CA ILE A 3 9.55 -8.29 -23.22
C ILE A 3 9.72 -9.81 -23.25
N ASN A 4 10.72 -10.32 -23.96
CA ASN A 4 10.98 -11.75 -24.02
C ASN A 4 11.64 -12.25 -22.73
N ALA A 5 11.09 -13.32 -22.13
CA ALA A 5 11.58 -13.86 -20.85
C ALA A 5 13.05 -14.30 -20.92
N GLN A 6 13.44 -14.97 -22.02
CA GLN A 6 14.83 -15.42 -22.20
C GLN A 6 15.78 -14.22 -22.32
N ASN A 7 15.42 -13.20 -23.10
CA ASN A 7 16.23 -11.99 -23.23
C ASN A 7 16.43 -11.27 -21.90
N LYS A 8 15.36 -11.21 -21.05
CA LYS A 8 15.47 -10.63 -19.70
C LYS A 8 16.49 -11.36 -18.84
N ALA A 9 16.42 -12.71 -18.84
CA ALA A 9 17.35 -13.54 -18.09
C ALA A 9 18.79 -13.36 -18.60
N ASP A 10 18.99 -13.34 -19.92
CA ASP A 10 20.28 -13.15 -20.52
C ASP A 10 20.88 -11.77 -20.22
N MET A 11 20.10 -10.68 -20.34
CA MET A 11 20.54 -9.32 -20.01
C MET A 11 21.06 -9.22 -18.57
N VAL A 12 20.37 -9.85 -17.61
CA VAL A 12 20.77 -9.83 -16.20
C VAL A 12 21.95 -10.77 -15.94
N ARG A 13 22.02 -11.93 -16.62
CA ARG A 13 23.14 -12.88 -16.50
C ARG A 13 24.44 -12.30 -17.04
N GLU A 14 24.40 -11.59 -18.17
CA GLU A 14 25.55 -10.95 -18.80
C GLU A 14 25.99 -9.65 -18.06
N GLY A 15 25.42 -9.36 -16.87
CA GLY A 15 25.85 -8.23 -16.04
C GLY A 15 25.35 -6.86 -16.52
N GLY A 16 24.25 -6.82 -17.26
CA GLY A 16 23.68 -5.54 -17.76
C GLY A 16 23.02 -4.67 -16.70
N LEU A 17 22.61 -5.24 -15.56
CA LEU A 17 21.80 -4.57 -14.55
C LEU A 17 22.42 -3.27 -13.99
N PRO A 18 23.73 -3.20 -13.63
CA PRO A 18 24.33 -1.95 -13.15
C PRO A 18 24.24 -0.81 -14.18
N TYR A 19 24.39 -1.12 -15.47
CA TYR A 19 24.28 -0.12 -16.53
C TYR A 19 22.85 0.39 -16.68
N PHE A 20 21.86 -0.50 -16.57
CA PHE A 20 20.43 -0.12 -16.61
C PHE A 20 20.06 0.76 -15.42
N ILE A 21 20.56 0.43 -14.24
CA ILE A 21 20.36 1.25 -13.02
C ILE A 21 21.03 2.62 -13.17
N ALA A 22 22.22 2.69 -13.78
CA ALA A 22 22.90 3.96 -14.06
C ALA A 22 22.09 4.84 -15.02
N LEU A 23 21.45 4.26 -16.05
CA LEU A 23 20.61 4.98 -16.99
C LEU A 23 19.35 5.61 -16.36
N LEU A 24 18.84 5.07 -15.24
CA LEU A 24 17.77 5.72 -14.49
C LEU A 24 18.15 7.11 -13.95
N ARG A 25 19.45 7.38 -13.81
CA ARG A 25 19.99 8.68 -13.38
C ARG A 25 20.44 9.58 -14.54
N SER A 26 20.18 9.17 -15.78
CA SER A 26 20.59 9.93 -16.97
C SER A 26 19.88 11.29 -17.02
N SER A 27 20.60 12.31 -17.45
CA SER A 27 20.01 13.61 -17.79
C SER A 27 19.30 13.59 -19.16
N ASN A 28 19.53 12.56 -19.98
CA ASN A 28 18.79 12.35 -21.21
C ASN A 28 17.44 11.68 -20.88
N GLU A 29 16.36 12.41 -21.11
CA GLU A 29 15.00 12.01 -20.75
C GLU A 29 14.56 10.72 -21.48
N GLN A 30 14.93 10.56 -22.75
CA GLN A 30 14.60 9.34 -23.49
C GLN A 30 15.36 8.13 -22.95
N ALA A 31 16.63 8.29 -22.60
CA ALA A 31 17.41 7.21 -22.00
C ALA A 31 16.84 6.81 -20.62
N GLN A 32 16.41 7.80 -19.83
CA GLN A 32 15.76 7.60 -18.55
C GLN A 32 14.43 6.86 -18.70
N GLU A 33 13.58 7.26 -19.67
CA GLU A 33 12.31 6.59 -19.97
C GLU A 33 12.53 5.13 -20.37
N HIS A 34 13.45 4.88 -21.32
CA HIS A 34 13.78 3.50 -21.73
C HIS A 34 14.33 2.65 -20.59
N ALA A 35 15.14 3.24 -19.71
CA ALA A 35 15.63 2.54 -18.53
C ALA A 35 14.49 2.20 -17.55
N ALA A 36 13.54 3.12 -17.32
CA ALA A 36 12.38 2.88 -16.46
C ALA A 36 11.47 1.76 -17.02
N VAL A 37 11.20 1.77 -18.34
CA VAL A 37 10.48 0.68 -19.02
C VAL A 37 11.21 -0.65 -18.87
N LEU A 38 12.53 -0.66 -19.06
CA LEU A 38 13.33 -1.87 -18.92
C LEU A 38 13.26 -2.41 -17.48
N MET A 39 13.40 -1.55 -16.47
CA MET A 39 13.30 -1.92 -15.06
C MET A 39 11.92 -2.46 -14.71
N GLN A 40 10.84 -1.86 -15.21
CA GLN A 40 9.49 -2.39 -15.08
C GLN A 40 9.40 -3.83 -15.63
N ASN A 41 9.92 -4.06 -16.84
CA ASN A 41 9.87 -5.37 -17.47
C ASN A 41 10.74 -6.42 -16.73
N LEU A 42 11.91 -6.04 -16.25
CA LEU A 42 12.80 -6.93 -15.49
C LEU A 42 12.20 -7.27 -14.12
N SER A 43 11.54 -6.32 -13.46
CA SER A 43 10.94 -6.50 -12.13
C SER A 43 9.73 -7.44 -12.10
N MET A 44 9.21 -7.86 -13.25
CA MET A 44 8.14 -8.88 -13.33
C MET A 44 8.63 -10.29 -12.94
N ASP A 45 9.92 -10.55 -12.98
CA ASP A 45 10.51 -11.83 -12.60
C ASP A 45 10.99 -11.79 -11.14
N ALA A 46 10.59 -12.80 -10.34
CA ALA A 46 10.89 -12.86 -8.92
C ALA A 46 12.39 -12.91 -8.60
N THR A 47 13.19 -13.57 -9.44
CA THR A 47 14.65 -13.64 -9.27
C THR A 47 15.28 -12.27 -9.50
N ASN A 48 14.80 -11.53 -10.51
CA ASN A 48 15.28 -10.19 -10.81
C ASN A 48 14.87 -9.18 -9.75
N GLN A 49 13.71 -9.35 -9.08
CA GLN A 49 13.27 -8.45 -8.00
C GLN A 49 14.33 -8.32 -6.90
N VAL A 50 14.87 -9.45 -6.44
CA VAL A 50 15.91 -9.46 -5.40
C VAL A 50 17.23 -8.87 -5.93
N LYS A 51 17.63 -9.21 -7.15
CA LYS A 51 18.86 -8.69 -7.76
C LYS A 51 18.81 -7.17 -7.94
N ILE A 52 17.69 -6.64 -8.47
CA ILE A 52 17.49 -5.20 -8.67
C ILE A 52 17.64 -4.45 -7.35
N ALA A 53 17.03 -4.94 -6.27
CA ALA A 53 17.14 -4.33 -4.96
C ALA A 53 18.58 -4.36 -4.42
N ARG A 54 19.25 -5.52 -4.51
CA ARG A 54 20.63 -5.70 -4.02
C ARG A 54 21.66 -4.88 -4.80
N GLU A 55 21.46 -4.66 -6.09
CA GLU A 55 22.34 -3.86 -6.94
C GLU A 55 22.03 -2.36 -6.91
N GLY A 56 21.15 -1.91 -5.98
CA GLY A 56 20.87 -0.49 -5.75
C GLY A 56 19.91 0.14 -6.77
N GLY A 57 18.99 -0.66 -7.35
CA GLY A 57 17.95 -0.16 -8.26
C GLY A 57 16.83 0.61 -7.58
N LEU A 58 16.62 0.42 -6.26
CA LEU A 58 15.52 1.06 -5.53
C LEU A 58 15.69 2.59 -5.42
N PRO A 59 16.83 3.16 -5.00
CA PRO A 59 16.97 4.61 -4.84
C PRO A 59 16.65 5.41 -6.10
N PRO A 60 17.19 5.08 -7.29
CA PRO A 60 16.85 5.82 -8.50
C PRO A 60 15.39 5.66 -8.91
N LEU A 61 14.76 4.48 -8.74
CA LEU A 61 13.33 4.29 -9.01
C LEU A 61 12.46 5.11 -8.07
N ILE A 62 12.81 5.19 -6.79
CA ILE A 62 12.12 6.04 -5.80
C ILE A 62 12.23 7.53 -6.18
N ALA A 63 13.42 7.98 -6.61
CA ALA A 63 13.62 9.34 -7.06
C ALA A 63 12.76 9.68 -8.28
N LEU A 64 12.59 8.74 -9.21
CA LEU A 64 11.79 8.91 -10.43
C LEU A 64 10.28 9.03 -10.17
N LEU A 65 9.78 8.69 -9.01
CA LEU A 65 8.38 9.00 -8.63
C LEU A 65 8.09 10.51 -8.61
N ARG A 66 9.13 11.35 -8.57
CA ARG A 66 9.02 12.82 -8.62
C ARG A 66 9.39 13.39 -9.99
N SER A 67 9.61 12.56 -11.00
CA SER A 67 9.94 13.02 -12.36
C SER A 67 8.84 13.92 -12.91
N PRO A 68 9.17 15.03 -13.60
CA PRO A 68 8.18 15.82 -14.33
C PRO A 68 7.53 15.04 -15.50
N ASN A 69 8.25 14.07 -16.06
CA ASN A 69 7.74 13.20 -17.12
C ASN A 69 6.82 12.12 -16.54
N GLU A 70 5.55 12.16 -16.92
CA GLU A 70 4.51 11.22 -16.49
C GLU A 70 4.87 9.76 -16.81
N LYS A 71 5.36 9.48 -18.00
CA LYS A 71 5.72 8.11 -18.40
C LYS A 71 6.84 7.55 -17.54
N VAL A 72 7.85 8.36 -17.25
CA VAL A 72 8.95 7.97 -16.36
C VAL A 72 8.43 7.66 -14.96
N ARG A 73 7.55 8.52 -14.40
CA ARG A 73 6.91 8.26 -13.10
C ARG A 73 6.16 6.95 -13.10
N ASN A 74 5.34 6.72 -14.11
CA ASN A 74 4.45 5.56 -14.20
C ASN A 74 5.23 4.25 -14.35
N HIS A 75 6.29 4.24 -15.17
CA HIS A 75 7.16 3.06 -15.31
C HIS A 75 7.95 2.80 -14.03
N ALA A 76 8.47 3.84 -13.37
CA ALA A 76 9.17 3.70 -12.09
C ALA A 76 8.22 3.19 -10.98
N ALA A 77 6.99 3.71 -10.91
CA ALA A 77 5.98 3.26 -9.96
C ALA A 77 5.60 1.79 -10.18
N SER A 78 5.41 1.37 -11.44
CA SER A 78 5.15 -0.02 -11.79
C SER A 78 6.31 -0.95 -11.43
N ALA A 79 7.55 -0.51 -11.67
CA ALA A 79 8.74 -1.28 -11.28
C ALA A 79 8.80 -1.44 -9.75
N LEU A 80 8.60 -0.36 -8.99
CA LEU A 80 8.56 -0.40 -7.52
C LEU A 80 7.42 -1.26 -6.99
N GLN A 81 6.24 -1.21 -7.62
CA GLN A 81 5.11 -2.08 -7.28
C GLN A 81 5.50 -3.56 -7.42
N ASN A 82 6.11 -3.94 -8.55
CA ASN A 82 6.57 -5.31 -8.76
C ASN A 82 7.64 -5.71 -7.72
N LEU A 83 8.61 -4.82 -7.45
CA LEU A 83 9.69 -5.08 -6.48
C LEU A 83 9.14 -5.23 -5.06
N SER A 84 8.09 -4.49 -4.69
CA SER A 84 7.49 -4.52 -3.35
C SER A 84 6.67 -5.79 -3.06
N VAL A 85 6.37 -6.62 -4.06
CA VAL A 85 5.68 -7.91 -3.87
C VAL A 85 6.60 -8.93 -3.19
N ASN A 86 7.90 -8.81 -3.36
CA ASN A 86 8.87 -9.70 -2.77
C ASN A 86 9.09 -9.36 -1.29
N ALA A 87 8.90 -10.35 -0.39
CA ALA A 87 9.03 -10.15 1.05
C ALA A 87 10.43 -9.67 1.48
N GLU A 88 11.50 -10.07 0.76
CA GLU A 88 12.86 -9.59 1.04
C GLU A 88 12.99 -8.09 0.77
N ASN A 89 12.20 -7.55 -0.14
CA ASN A 89 12.26 -6.14 -0.54
C ASN A 89 11.36 -5.23 0.32
N GLU A 90 10.37 -5.76 1.04
CA GLU A 90 9.41 -4.95 1.82
C GLU A 90 10.10 -3.97 2.79
N LEU A 91 11.12 -4.45 3.49
CA LEU A 91 11.89 -3.62 4.42
C LEU A 91 12.87 -2.72 3.69
N VAL A 92 13.55 -3.24 2.67
CA VAL A 92 14.60 -2.53 1.92
C VAL A 92 14.02 -1.30 1.20
N VAL A 93 12.84 -1.41 0.58
CA VAL A 93 12.15 -0.28 -0.07
C VAL A 93 11.97 0.90 0.91
N VAL A 94 11.61 0.60 2.15
CA VAL A 94 11.43 1.63 3.19
C VAL A 94 12.76 2.15 3.74
N GLN A 95 13.78 1.29 3.86
CA GLN A 95 15.14 1.69 4.25
C GLN A 95 15.78 2.64 3.23
N GLU A 96 15.50 2.43 1.94
CA GLU A 96 15.95 3.27 0.84
C GLU A 96 15.14 4.59 0.70
N GLY A 97 14.28 4.91 1.68
CA GLY A 97 13.61 6.20 1.78
C GLY A 97 12.35 6.36 0.94
N ALA A 98 11.65 5.28 0.59
CA ALA A 98 10.44 5.36 -0.22
C ALA A 98 9.26 6.04 0.51
N LEU A 99 9.10 5.87 1.82
CA LEU A 99 7.90 6.30 2.56
C LEU A 99 7.55 7.79 2.38
N PRO A 100 8.47 8.77 2.52
CA PRO A 100 8.12 10.18 2.35
C PRO A 100 7.54 10.50 0.96
N VAL A 101 8.07 9.86 -0.08
CA VAL A 101 7.59 10.05 -1.46
C VAL A 101 6.23 9.39 -1.64
N LEU A 102 6.07 8.14 -1.18
CA LEU A 102 4.82 7.39 -1.27
C LEU A 102 3.68 8.11 -0.53
N ILE A 103 3.95 8.61 0.68
CA ILE A 103 2.98 9.37 1.47
C ILE A 103 2.59 10.68 0.78
N ALA A 104 3.56 11.41 0.21
CA ALA A 104 3.30 12.66 -0.49
C ALA A 104 2.51 12.46 -1.80
N THR A 105 2.63 11.30 -2.46
CA THR A 105 2.01 11.01 -3.75
C THR A 105 0.74 10.17 -3.68
N MET A 106 0.41 9.56 -2.53
CA MET A 106 -0.75 8.67 -2.41
C MET A 106 -2.11 9.34 -2.66
N THR A 107 -2.20 10.66 -2.57
CA THR A 107 -3.40 11.45 -2.85
C THR A 107 -3.37 12.16 -4.19
N THR A 108 -2.49 11.73 -5.11
CA THR A 108 -2.39 12.30 -6.46
C THR A 108 -3.68 12.12 -7.26
N ASN A 109 -3.95 13.04 -8.20
CA ASN A 109 -5.05 12.93 -9.16
C ASN A 109 -4.70 12.02 -10.37
N ASP A 110 -3.46 11.59 -10.50
CA ASP A 110 -3.04 10.57 -11.47
C ASP A 110 -3.47 9.20 -10.95
N ASP A 111 -4.53 8.65 -11.51
CA ASP A 111 -5.15 7.39 -11.06
C ASP A 111 -4.19 6.22 -11.16
N PHE A 112 -3.42 6.15 -12.25
CA PHE A 112 -2.46 5.07 -12.45
C PHE A 112 -1.34 5.12 -11.40
N LEU A 113 -0.76 6.30 -11.20
CA LEU A 113 0.28 6.51 -10.19
C LEU A 113 -0.26 6.22 -8.79
N ARG A 114 -1.46 6.72 -8.46
CA ARG A 114 -2.12 6.45 -7.17
C ARG A 114 -2.29 4.96 -6.93
N ASP A 115 -2.77 4.21 -7.92
CA ASP A 115 -2.95 2.76 -7.80
C ASP A 115 -1.64 2.02 -7.54
N CYS A 116 -0.56 2.38 -8.24
CA CYS A 116 0.76 1.81 -7.99
C CYS A 116 1.25 2.15 -6.57
N ILE A 117 1.13 3.41 -6.13
CA ILE A 117 1.53 3.85 -4.79
C ILE A 117 0.75 3.10 -3.71
N MET A 118 -0.57 2.98 -3.85
CA MET A 118 -1.40 2.25 -2.89
C MET A 118 -1.05 0.76 -2.85
N ALA A 119 -0.73 0.16 -4.00
CA ALA A 119 -0.27 -1.23 -4.06
C ALA A 119 1.09 -1.41 -3.35
N ILE A 120 2.04 -0.50 -3.56
CA ILE A 120 3.33 -0.50 -2.85
C ILE A 120 3.10 -0.39 -1.34
N LEU A 121 2.30 0.59 -0.89
CA LEU A 121 1.98 0.81 0.52
C LEU A 121 1.31 -0.42 1.14
N ARG A 122 0.37 -1.05 0.43
CA ARG A 122 -0.26 -2.30 0.87
C ARG A 122 0.76 -3.40 1.13
N ASN A 123 1.73 -3.57 0.22
CA ASN A 123 2.75 -4.61 0.35
C ASN A 123 3.71 -4.30 1.50
N ILE A 124 4.33 -3.12 1.52
CA ILE A 124 5.32 -2.77 2.55
C ILE A 124 4.73 -2.67 3.96
N THR A 125 3.42 -2.37 4.10
CA THR A 125 2.74 -2.35 5.41
C THR A 125 2.42 -3.75 5.95
N LEU A 126 2.79 -4.83 5.29
CA LEU A 126 2.80 -6.17 5.87
C LEU A 126 3.93 -6.30 6.90
N HIS A 127 5.09 -5.68 6.67
CA HIS A 127 6.22 -5.75 7.58
C HIS A 127 5.99 -4.92 8.86
N PRO A 128 6.25 -5.50 10.07
CA PRO A 128 5.98 -4.81 11.34
C PRO A 128 6.68 -3.45 11.52
N GLU A 129 7.96 -3.35 11.15
CA GLU A 129 8.74 -2.11 11.29
C GLU A 129 8.21 -1.00 10.37
N ASN A 130 7.77 -1.35 9.16
CA ASN A 130 7.24 -0.40 8.21
C ASN A 130 5.93 0.22 8.68
N LYS A 131 5.09 -0.53 9.43
CA LYS A 131 3.87 0.01 10.07
C LYS A 131 4.20 1.17 11.01
N VAL A 132 5.23 0.99 11.85
CA VAL A 132 5.66 2.02 12.78
C VAL A 132 6.22 3.24 12.05
N LYS A 133 7.07 3.02 11.04
CA LYS A 133 7.64 4.10 10.21
C LYS A 133 6.55 4.87 9.47
N PHE A 134 5.59 4.19 8.84
CA PHE A 134 4.48 4.83 8.14
C PHE A 134 3.70 5.80 9.03
N VAL A 135 3.40 5.38 10.26
CA VAL A 135 2.71 6.23 11.25
C VAL A 135 3.59 7.41 11.66
N ARG A 136 4.88 7.17 11.92
CA ARG A 136 5.84 8.21 12.34
C ARG A 136 6.04 9.28 11.27
N GLU A 137 6.06 8.88 10.01
CA GLU A 137 6.25 9.79 8.87
C GLU A 137 4.95 10.48 8.41
N GLY A 138 3.86 10.34 9.19
CA GLY A 138 2.63 11.09 8.96
C GLY A 138 1.73 10.50 7.87
N GLY A 139 1.84 9.21 7.58
CA GLY A 139 1.01 8.55 6.55
C GLY A 139 -0.46 8.38 6.93
N MET A 140 -0.81 8.53 8.22
CA MET A 140 -2.18 8.26 8.67
C MET A 140 -3.22 9.29 8.18
N PRO A 141 -3.02 10.62 8.28
CA PRO A 141 -4.01 11.59 7.84
C PRO A 141 -4.37 11.47 6.35
N PRO A 142 -3.41 11.41 5.40
CA PRO A 142 -3.75 11.25 3.99
C PRO A 142 -4.40 9.89 3.70
N LEU A 143 -4.04 8.81 4.41
CA LEU A 143 -4.70 7.51 4.27
C LEU A 143 -6.17 7.57 4.73
N ILE A 144 -6.45 8.24 5.86
CA ILE A 144 -7.83 8.45 6.35
C ILE A 144 -8.63 9.31 5.37
N SER A 145 -8.00 10.28 4.68
CA SER A 145 -8.70 11.06 3.65
C SER A 145 -9.13 10.19 2.46
N LEU A 146 -8.32 9.21 2.07
CA LEU A 146 -8.64 8.27 0.97
C LEU A 146 -9.80 7.33 1.31
N ILE A 147 -10.01 7.00 2.59
CA ILE A 147 -11.20 6.25 3.04
C ILE A 147 -12.50 7.02 2.76
N ARG A 148 -12.45 8.36 2.73
CA ARG A 148 -13.60 9.23 2.40
C ARG A 148 -13.78 9.47 0.90
N SER A 149 -12.96 8.89 0.05
CA SER A 149 -13.10 8.98 -1.41
C SER A 149 -14.50 8.52 -1.85
N LEU A 150 -15.02 9.09 -2.93
CA LEU A 150 -16.24 8.62 -3.58
C LEU A 150 -16.00 7.40 -4.48
N GLU A 151 -14.75 7.07 -4.74
CA GLU A 151 -14.36 5.93 -5.57
C GLU A 151 -14.22 4.65 -4.73
N PRO A 152 -15.06 3.62 -4.92
CA PRO A 152 -14.98 2.38 -4.15
C PRO A 152 -13.61 1.68 -4.23
N ARG A 153 -12.95 1.79 -5.38
CA ARG A 153 -11.60 1.24 -5.58
C ARG A 153 -10.57 1.88 -4.64
N VAL A 154 -10.62 3.20 -4.49
CA VAL A 154 -9.73 3.95 -3.59
C VAL A 154 -10.03 3.61 -2.13
N GLN A 155 -11.33 3.51 -1.78
CA GLN A 155 -11.77 3.10 -0.46
C GLN A 155 -11.26 1.69 -0.10
N GLU A 156 -11.38 0.73 -1.03
CA GLU A 156 -10.90 -0.64 -0.82
C GLU A 156 -9.39 -0.67 -0.56
N GLN A 157 -8.61 0.01 -1.39
CA GLN A 157 -7.16 0.08 -1.24
C GLN A 157 -6.75 0.69 0.11
N ALA A 158 -7.39 1.80 0.51
CA ALA A 158 -7.12 2.44 1.79
C ALA A 158 -7.55 1.56 2.98
N ALA A 159 -8.70 0.88 2.88
CA ALA A 159 -9.18 -0.04 3.91
C ALA A 159 -8.22 -1.22 4.13
N VAL A 160 -7.63 -1.77 3.06
CA VAL A 160 -6.61 -2.84 3.16
C VAL A 160 -5.37 -2.34 3.92
N ILE A 161 -4.88 -1.15 3.62
CA ILE A 161 -3.71 -0.59 4.31
C ILE A 161 -4.03 -0.32 5.78
N LEU A 162 -5.20 0.28 6.09
CA LEU A 162 -5.63 0.48 7.48
C LEU A 162 -5.78 -0.85 8.23
N ARG A 163 -6.32 -1.88 7.57
CA ARG A 163 -6.38 -3.24 8.13
C ARG A 163 -4.98 -3.75 8.48
N ASN A 164 -4.00 -3.61 7.59
CA ASN A 164 -2.62 -4.02 7.85
C ASN A 164 -2.01 -3.25 9.03
N LEU A 165 -2.26 -1.94 9.11
CA LEU A 165 -1.78 -1.08 10.19
C LEU A 165 -2.45 -1.39 11.53
N SER A 166 -3.75 -1.76 11.54
CA SER A 166 -4.56 -1.94 12.75
C SER A 166 -4.12 -3.08 13.67
N VAL A 167 -3.19 -3.94 13.24
CA VAL A 167 -2.60 -4.97 14.13
C VAL A 167 -1.52 -4.39 15.06
N ASN A 168 -0.93 -3.25 14.72
CA ASN A 168 0.11 -2.61 15.51
C ASN A 168 -0.50 -1.69 16.60
N VAL A 169 0.00 -1.78 17.84
CA VAL A 169 -0.56 -1.05 18.98
C VAL A 169 -0.53 0.47 18.78
N GLN A 170 0.59 1.03 18.31
CA GLN A 170 0.71 2.47 18.06
C GLN A 170 -0.23 2.93 16.94
N SER A 171 -0.35 2.13 15.88
CA SER A 171 -1.26 2.42 14.77
C SER A 171 -2.72 2.43 15.20
N LYS A 172 -3.16 1.51 16.09
CA LYS A 172 -4.52 1.49 16.63
C LYS A 172 -4.90 2.81 17.30
N VAL A 173 -4.01 3.32 18.14
CA VAL A 173 -4.22 4.59 18.84
C VAL A 173 -4.29 5.75 17.83
N ARG A 174 -3.40 5.76 16.83
CA ARG A 174 -3.33 6.83 15.83
C ARG A 174 -4.55 6.82 14.90
N ILE A 175 -5.00 5.67 14.43
CA ILE A 175 -6.22 5.57 13.60
C ILE A 175 -7.40 6.25 14.30
N VAL A 176 -7.60 5.96 15.57
CA VAL A 176 -8.71 6.53 16.35
C VAL A 176 -8.48 8.02 16.63
N LYS A 177 -7.28 8.42 17.06
CA LYS A 177 -6.94 9.81 17.40
C LYS A 177 -7.05 10.74 16.20
N GLU A 178 -6.74 10.28 15.01
CA GLU A 178 -6.76 11.06 13.77
C GLU A 178 -8.11 10.98 13.04
N GLY A 179 -9.16 10.47 13.72
CA GLY A 179 -10.53 10.51 13.23
C GLY A 179 -10.85 9.45 12.17
N GLY A 180 -10.18 8.31 12.23
CA GLY A 180 -10.43 7.20 11.31
C GLY A 180 -11.70 6.40 11.61
N LEU A 181 -12.24 6.45 12.85
CA LEU A 181 -13.44 5.66 13.21
C LEU A 181 -14.69 6.03 12.42
N PRO A 182 -15.12 7.31 12.35
CA PRO A 182 -16.35 7.65 11.63
C PRO A 182 -16.36 7.16 10.18
N PRO A 183 -15.34 7.43 9.34
CA PRO A 183 -15.34 6.96 7.96
C PRO A 183 -15.25 5.43 7.84
N LEU A 184 -14.60 4.72 8.78
CA LEU A 184 -14.63 3.27 8.81
C LEU A 184 -16.03 2.72 9.12
N VAL A 185 -16.76 3.36 10.04
CA VAL A 185 -18.14 2.97 10.36
C VAL A 185 -19.07 3.23 9.18
N ASP A 186 -18.93 4.37 8.49
CA ASP A 186 -19.70 4.68 7.28
C ASP A 186 -19.49 3.62 6.18
N LEU A 187 -18.28 3.11 6.01
CA LEU A 187 -17.97 2.08 5.02
C LEU A 187 -18.56 0.68 5.33
N LEU A 188 -19.07 0.44 6.53
CA LEU A 188 -19.84 -0.79 6.82
C LEU A 188 -21.15 -0.87 6.03
N THR A 189 -21.64 0.25 5.50
CA THR A 189 -22.81 0.32 4.62
C THR A 189 -22.48 0.26 3.13
N SER A 190 -21.19 0.12 2.75
CA SER A 190 -20.73 0.06 1.36
C SER A 190 -21.41 -1.08 0.59
N GLU A 191 -21.71 -0.89 -0.69
CA GLU A 191 -22.20 -1.94 -1.59
C GLU A 191 -21.12 -3.00 -1.91
N VAL A 192 -19.83 -2.67 -1.66
CA VAL A 192 -18.69 -3.55 -1.95
C VAL A 192 -18.34 -4.40 -0.74
N ASP A 193 -18.60 -5.70 -0.80
CA ASP A 193 -18.39 -6.64 0.31
C ASP A 193 -16.95 -6.72 0.79
N LYS A 194 -15.97 -6.59 -0.12
CA LYS A 194 -14.55 -6.56 0.24
C LYS A 194 -14.19 -5.37 1.13
N ILE A 195 -14.80 -4.21 0.89
CA ILE A 195 -14.61 -3.02 1.75
C ILE A 195 -15.12 -3.34 3.16
N LYS A 196 -16.35 -3.88 3.29
CA LYS A 196 -16.90 -4.29 4.58
C LYS A 196 -16.00 -5.28 5.31
N GLU A 197 -15.48 -6.30 4.61
CA GLU A 197 -14.57 -7.28 5.21
C GLU A 197 -13.31 -6.62 5.78
N HIS A 198 -12.65 -5.74 5.02
CA HIS A 198 -11.44 -5.06 5.47
C HIS A 198 -11.72 -4.13 6.64
N VAL A 199 -12.82 -3.39 6.58
CA VAL A 199 -13.25 -2.47 7.62
C VAL A 199 -13.60 -3.21 8.91
N LEU A 200 -14.37 -4.31 8.84
CA LEU A 200 -14.68 -5.14 10.00
C LEU A 200 -13.43 -5.69 10.67
N VAL A 201 -12.47 -6.20 9.88
CA VAL A 201 -11.18 -6.65 10.44
C VAL A 201 -10.44 -5.49 11.12
N CYS A 202 -10.45 -4.29 10.52
CA CYS A 202 -9.84 -3.10 11.11
C CYS A 202 -10.52 -2.77 12.45
N ILE A 203 -11.84 -2.63 12.49
CA ILE A 203 -12.62 -2.29 13.70
C ILE A 203 -12.42 -3.38 14.78
N ARG A 204 -12.45 -4.67 14.41
CA ARG A 204 -12.17 -5.77 15.33
C ARG A 204 -10.78 -5.64 15.97
N ASN A 205 -9.76 -5.31 15.17
CA ASN A 205 -8.42 -5.10 15.68
C ASN A 205 -8.33 -3.87 16.60
N LEU A 206 -9.03 -2.77 16.25
CA LEU A 206 -9.10 -1.56 17.08
C LEU A 206 -9.76 -1.86 18.42
N GLY A 207 -10.87 -2.61 18.44
CA GLY A 207 -11.61 -3.00 19.65
C GLY A 207 -10.86 -3.97 20.55
N ALA A 208 -9.74 -4.57 20.09
CA ALA A 208 -8.84 -5.32 20.99
C ALA A 208 -7.98 -4.43 21.89
N ASN A 209 -8.20 -3.10 21.88
CA ASN A 209 -7.59 -2.14 22.78
C ASN A 209 -8.71 -1.48 23.61
N ALA A 210 -8.72 -1.70 24.93
CA ALA A 210 -9.74 -1.20 25.84
C ALA A 210 -9.97 0.31 25.73
N ASP A 211 -8.94 1.12 25.48
CA ASP A 211 -9.06 2.58 25.29
C ASP A 211 -9.88 2.96 24.05
N ASN A 212 -10.10 2.04 23.14
CA ASN A 212 -10.84 2.27 21.89
C ASN A 212 -12.29 1.78 21.97
N GLU A 213 -12.64 0.88 22.89
CA GLU A 213 -13.98 0.27 22.98
C GLU A 213 -15.08 1.34 23.10
N ALA A 214 -14.96 2.22 24.10
CA ALA A 214 -15.91 3.31 24.28
C ALA A 214 -16.03 4.20 23.04
N LYS A 215 -14.90 4.52 22.40
CA LYS A 215 -14.88 5.38 21.19
C LYS A 215 -15.53 4.71 19.98
N ILE A 216 -15.41 3.39 19.84
CA ILE A 216 -16.07 2.61 18.78
C ILE A 216 -17.58 2.62 19.00
N ILE A 217 -18.04 2.49 20.26
CA ILE A 217 -19.46 2.57 20.62
C ILE A 217 -19.99 3.98 20.39
N ASP A 218 -19.26 5.01 20.82
CA ASP A 218 -19.61 6.43 20.62
C ASP A 218 -19.69 6.80 19.12
N ALA A 219 -18.85 6.19 18.29
CA ALA A 219 -18.91 6.32 16.83
C ALA A 219 -20.11 5.58 16.19
N ARG A 220 -21.00 4.98 16.99
CA ARG A 220 -22.19 4.24 16.56
C ARG A 220 -21.89 3.05 15.63
N ALA A 221 -20.79 2.35 15.89
CA ALA A 221 -20.38 1.20 15.08
C ALA A 221 -21.31 -0.03 15.26
N LEU A 222 -21.97 -0.19 16.41
CA LEU A 222 -22.76 -1.39 16.70
C LEU A 222 -23.90 -1.66 15.72
N PRO A 223 -24.78 -0.68 15.37
CA PRO A 223 -25.87 -0.95 14.42
C PRO A 223 -25.39 -1.50 13.08
N PRO A 224 -24.45 -0.88 12.34
CA PRO A 224 -23.99 -1.42 11.06
C PRO A 224 -23.20 -2.74 11.21
N ILE A 225 -22.50 -2.99 12.32
CA ILE A 225 -21.89 -4.30 12.59
C ILE A 225 -22.98 -5.38 12.75
N CYS A 226 -24.08 -5.08 13.46
CA CYS A 226 -25.21 -6.02 13.60
C CYS A 226 -25.88 -6.32 12.25
N GLU A 227 -26.01 -5.34 11.35
CA GLU A 227 -26.52 -5.60 10.00
C GLU A 227 -25.56 -6.53 9.21
N CYS A 228 -24.24 -6.39 9.38
CA CYS A 228 -23.27 -7.30 8.78
C CYS A 228 -23.43 -8.77 9.25
N LEU A 229 -23.96 -9.04 10.44
CA LEU A 229 -24.28 -10.40 10.91
C LEU A 229 -25.38 -11.08 10.10
N LYS A 230 -26.27 -10.32 9.44
CA LYS A 230 -27.40 -10.82 8.64
C LYS A 230 -27.01 -11.08 7.19
N MET A 231 -25.83 -10.66 6.75
CA MET A 231 -25.38 -10.81 5.37
C MET A 231 -25.13 -12.28 5.01
N PRO A 232 -25.31 -12.68 3.73
CA PRO A 232 -25.15 -14.08 3.32
C PRO A 232 -23.70 -14.58 3.34
N LEU A 233 -22.71 -13.66 3.29
CA LEU A 233 -21.29 -13.99 3.25
C LEU A 233 -20.76 -14.36 4.64
N LYS A 234 -20.38 -15.62 4.80
CA LYS A 234 -19.86 -16.18 6.08
C LYS A 234 -18.61 -15.43 6.57
N SER A 235 -17.75 -14.95 5.67
CA SER A 235 -16.56 -14.16 6.02
C SER A 235 -16.96 -12.87 6.74
N ILE A 236 -17.95 -12.13 6.22
CA ILE A 236 -18.46 -10.88 6.84
C ILE A 236 -19.10 -11.20 8.20
N GLN A 237 -19.98 -12.22 8.28
CA GLN A 237 -20.60 -12.64 9.55
C GLN A 237 -19.54 -12.95 10.62
N GLN A 238 -18.49 -13.68 10.24
CA GLN A 238 -17.41 -14.06 11.16
C GLN A 238 -16.64 -12.83 11.67
N GLN A 239 -16.34 -11.86 10.80
CA GLN A 239 -15.65 -10.64 11.23
C GLN A 239 -16.55 -9.78 12.11
N ALA A 240 -17.83 -9.65 11.77
CA ALA A 240 -18.81 -8.90 12.56
C ALA A 240 -18.99 -9.51 13.97
N ALA A 241 -19.13 -10.83 14.06
CA ALA A 241 -19.18 -11.54 15.34
C ALA A 241 -17.88 -11.32 16.17
N GLY A 242 -16.72 -11.30 15.49
CA GLY A 242 -15.45 -10.98 16.11
C GLY A 242 -15.37 -9.55 16.65
N CYS A 243 -16.00 -8.57 15.96
CA CYS A 243 -16.12 -7.20 16.46
C CYS A 243 -16.95 -7.16 17.74
N ILE A 244 -18.16 -7.77 17.75
CA ILE A 244 -19.04 -7.80 18.93
C ILE A 244 -18.30 -8.43 20.13
N ARG A 245 -17.63 -9.58 19.92
CA ARG A 245 -16.88 -10.23 20.98
C ARG A 245 -15.80 -9.33 21.61
N ASN A 246 -15.14 -8.49 20.82
CA ASN A 246 -14.09 -7.59 21.32
C ASN A 246 -14.64 -6.31 21.95
N LEU A 247 -15.95 -6.03 21.82
CA LEU A 247 -16.63 -4.86 22.36
C LEU A 247 -17.57 -5.23 23.54
N SER A 248 -17.59 -6.48 23.96
CA SER A 248 -18.36 -7.01 25.09
C SER A 248 -17.48 -7.27 26.30
#